data_74e13b647a3f2134dd69208955c80af2
#
_entry.id   74e13b647a3f2134dd69208955c80af2
#
_cell.length_a   1.000
_cell.length_b   1.000
_cell.length_c   1.000
_cell.angle_alpha   90.00
_cell.angle_beta   90.00
_cell.angle_gamma   90.00
#
_symmetry.space_group_name_H-M   'P 1'
#
loop_
_entity.id
_entity.type
_entity.pdbx_description
1 polymer ?
#
loop_
_entity_poly.entity_id
_entity_poly.type
_entity_poly.pdbx_seq_one_letter_code
_entity_poly.pdbx_strand_id
1 'polypeptide(L)'
;MPTTMSTITNTYGATTVGFNNQYKSILDTLSTKRNDLAQTVQDKLAQNPDYIGSRNAGVKLAWQYEKADIEMSGSGSANWNADEQNQILNSKTGTVTGAEGHHQKNVADHPEYQADPDNIKFYKTRAEHLQEGHDGNFQNESDAPFINKDKMLENTNHKRVFANEIRGATISAAIGFGIAFTISAVVELATMGIDAVEMSDLVIHSVRAGVEGSAISSVVYCSGRAMSNFLQDRGVDLLSKTGALINYAAVGAVSIALVSTIQFVKLKMNGIEASEAFKEVGKNVLFSGALLALSIVAQGLYGGYAGLIVSTSVGLVVLTVNVVDASHQRKFHKQIEEYIIEEHKPIYVM
;
A
#
# COMPACT_ATOMS: atom_id res chain seq x y z
N MET A 1 6.02 -17.62 -4.39
CA MET A 1 5.96 -16.20 -4.80
C MET A 1 4.57 -15.70 -5.24
N PRO A 2 3.87 -16.25 -6.24
CA PRO A 2 2.59 -15.69 -6.70
C PRO A 2 1.53 -15.56 -5.62
N THR A 3 1.36 -16.55 -4.78
CA THR A 3 0.38 -16.57 -3.68
C THR A 3 0.73 -15.59 -2.55
N THR A 4 2.02 -15.43 -2.24
CA THR A 4 2.49 -14.41 -1.29
C THR A 4 2.17 -13.02 -1.80
N MET A 5 2.44 -12.75 -3.08
CA MET A 5 2.11 -11.47 -3.71
C MET A 5 0.59 -11.22 -3.74
N SER A 6 -0.24 -12.25 -3.99
CA SER A 6 -1.70 -12.13 -3.91
C SER A 6 -2.16 -11.70 -2.52
N THR A 7 -1.59 -12.26 -1.46
CA THR A 7 -1.93 -11.89 -0.07
C THR A 7 -1.56 -10.44 0.21
N ILE A 8 -0.34 -10.01 -0.15
CA ILE A 8 0.13 -8.64 0.06
C ILE A 8 -0.77 -7.67 -0.73
N THR A 9 -0.98 -7.95 -2.01
CA THR A 9 -1.81 -7.11 -2.89
C THR A 9 -3.24 -6.97 -2.37
N ASN A 10 -3.84 -8.07 -1.89
CA ASN A 10 -5.17 -8.04 -1.28
C ASN A 10 -5.19 -7.17 -0.01
N THR A 11 -4.22 -7.34 0.89
CA THR A 11 -4.17 -6.61 2.15
C THR A 11 -4.08 -5.10 1.91
N TYR A 12 -3.11 -4.67 1.09
CA TYR A 12 -2.94 -3.25 0.78
C TYR A 12 -4.06 -2.71 -0.10
N GLY A 13 -4.62 -3.54 -1.00
CA GLY A 13 -5.78 -3.20 -1.79
C GLY A 13 -7.02 -2.94 -0.95
N ALA A 14 -7.36 -3.85 -0.03
CA ALA A 14 -8.48 -3.67 0.88
C ALA A 14 -8.31 -2.43 1.77
N THR A 15 -7.08 -2.15 2.25
CA THR A 15 -6.78 -0.94 3.02
C THR A 15 -7.03 0.33 2.19
N THR A 16 -6.56 0.38 0.94
CA THR A 16 -6.82 1.50 0.03
C THR A 16 -8.31 1.72 -0.19
N VAL A 17 -9.08 0.63 -0.43
CA VAL A 17 -10.53 0.69 -0.57
C VAL A 17 -11.18 1.23 0.71
N GLY A 18 -10.75 0.74 1.87
CA GLY A 18 -11.23 1.22 3.18
C GLY A 18 -10.99 2.73 3.36
N PHE A 19 -9.81 3.22 3.00
CA PHE A 19 -9.49 4.65 3.05
C PHE A 19 -10.39 5.48 2.13
N ASN A 20 -10.58 5.05 0.89
CA ASN A 20 -11.43 5.75 -0.06
C ASN A 20 -12.90 5.76 0.35
N ASN A 21 -13.41 4.65 0.88
CA ASN A 21 -14.77 4.56 1.38
C ASN A 21 -14.98 5.48 2.61
N GLN A 22 -14.03 5.51 3.53
CA GLN A 22 -14.06 6.42 4.67
C GLN A 22 -14.07 7.88 4.20
N TYR A 23 -13.15 8.26 3.31
CA TYR A 23 -13.09 9.61 2.74
C TYR A 23 -14.41 10.01 2.08
N LYS A 24 -14.96 9.14 1.24
CA LYS A 24 -16.25 9.40 0.56
C LYS A 24 -17.38 9.60 1.55
N SER A 25 -17.51 8.73 2.55
CA SER A 25 -18.55 8.86 3.60
C SER A 25 -18.41 10.14 4.41
N ILE A 26 -17.18 10.53 4.75
CA ILE A 26 -16.90 11.81 5.44
C ILE A 26 -17.31 13.00 4.56
N LEU A 27 -16.85 13.01 3.30
CA LEU A 27 -17.13 14.08 2.37
C LEU A 27 -18.66 14.24 2.13
N ASP A 28 -19.37 13.14 1.89
CA ASP A 28 -20.83 13.14 1.71
C ASP A 28 -21.54 13.74 2.94
N THR A 29 -21.09 13.36 4.14
CA THR A 29 -21.67 13.86 5.40
C THR A 29 -21.43 15.35 5.59
N LEU A 30 -20.20 15.83 5.35
CA LEU A 30 -19.83 17.23 5.53
C LEU A 30 -20.46 18.12 4.46
N SER A 31 -20.48 17.64 3.21
CA SER A 31 -21.13 18.36 2.10
C SER A 31 -22.62 18.51 2.31
N THR A 32 -23.32 17.50 2.81
CA THR A 32 -24.75 17.61 3.17
C THR A 32 -24.97 18.69 4.22
N LYS A 33 -24.21 18.67 5.31
CA LYS A 33 -24.32 19.70 6.37
C LYS A 33 -24.00 21.11 5.85
N ARG A 34 -23.00 21.24 4.97
CA ARG A 34 -22.65 22.52 4.33
C ARG A 34 -23.80 23.06 3.48
N ASN A 35 -24.40 22.20 2.66
CA ASN A 35 -25.55 22.58 1.82
C ASN A 35 -26.76 22.99 2.65
N ASP A 36 -27.10 22.25 3.72
CA ASP A 36 -28.19 22.56 4.63
C ASP A 36 -27.98 23.91 5.33
N LEU A 37 -26.76 24.21 5.78
CA LEU A 37 -26.41 25.49 6.38
C LEU A 37 -26.46 26.62 5.36
N ALA A 38 -25.94 26.41 4.15
CA ALA A 38 -26.00 27.41 3.08
C ALA A 38 -27.44 27.76 2.72
N GLN A 39 -28.33 26.76 2.58
CA GLN A 39 -29.77 27.00 2.36
C GLN A 39 -30.41 27.75 3.50
N THR A 40 -30.10 27.39 4.75
CA THR A 40 -30.61 28.09 5.95
C THR A 40 -30.18 29.56 5.94
N VAL A 41 -28.95 29.87 5.59
CA VAL A 41 -28.45 31.26 5.48
C VAL A 41 -29.21 32.00 4.41
N GLN A 42 -29.37 31.42 3.22
CA GLN A 42 -30.12 32.04 2.12
C GLN A 42 -31.57 32.36 2.49
N ASP A 43 -32.28 31.41 3.13
CA ASP A 43 -33.68 31.63 3.57
C ASP A 43 -33.81 32.71 4.64
N LYS A 44 -32.81 32.84 5.52
CA LYS A 44 -32.78 33.89 6.55
C LYS A 44 -32.44 35.26 5.98
N LEU A 45 -31.48 35.34 5.07
CA LEU A 45 -31.08 36.56 4.38
C LEU A 45 -32.21 37.10 3.49
N ALA A 46 -33.03 36.22 2.89
CA ALA A 46 -34.22 36.63 2.15
C ALA A 46 -35.27 37.32 3.03
N GLN A 47 -35.30 36.99 4.33
CA GLN A 47 -36.22 37.61 5.32
C GLN A 47 -35.59 38.82 6.03
N ASN A 48 -34.30 38.80 6.25
CA ASN A 48 -33.50 39.84 6.90
C ASN A 48 -32.11 39.93 6.26
N PRO A 49 -31.84 40.91 5.43
CA PRO A 49 -30.54 41.08 4.73
C PRO A 49 -29.33 41.20 5.68
N ASP A 50 -29.53 41.68 6.90
CA ASP A 50 -28.47 41.85 7.90
C ASP A 50 -28.33 40.62 8.85
N TYR A 51 -28.90 39.48 8.49
CA TYR A 51 -28.84 38.30 9.29
C TYR A 51 -27.42 37.70 9.38
N ILE A 52 -26.89 37.63 10.62
CA ILE A 52 -25.54 37.07 10.90
C ILE A 52 -25.58 35.91 11.92
N GLY A 53 -26.75 35.34 12.19
CA GLY A 53 -26.97 34.36 13.28
C GLY A 53 -26.34 32.97 13.04
N SER A 54 -25.87 32.69 11.83
CA SER A 54 -25.27 31.38 11.48
C SER A 54 -23.74 31.32 11.57
N ARG A 55 -23.04 32.39 11.99
CA ARG A 55 -21.58 32.46 12.12
C ARG A 55 -21.00 31.30 12.91
N ASN A 56 -21.55 31.03 14.11
CA ASN A 56 -21.07 29.94 14.96
C ASN A 56 -21.32 28.56 14.36
N ALA A 57 -22.34 28.39 13.53
CA ALA A 57 -22.59 27.13 12.84
C ALA A 57 -21.49 26.86 11.77
N GLY A 58 -21.07 27.89 11.04
CA GLY A 58 -19.94 27.81 10.11
C GLY A 58 -18.63 27.39 10.79
N VAL A 59 -18.30 28.07 11.91
CA VAL A 59 -17.10 27.71 12.71
C VAL A 59 -17.18 26.27 13.24
N LYS A 60 -18.36 25.84 13.75
CA LYS A 60 -18.53 24.44 14.18
C LYS A 60 -18.38 23.43 13.05
N LEU A 61 -18.87 23.75 11.86
CA LEU A 61 -18.70 22.88 10.71
C LEU A 61 -17.23 22.85 10.27
N ALA A 62 -16.52 23.99 10.28
CA ALA A 62 -15.10 24.03 10.01
C ALA A 62 -14.28 23.14 10.96
N TRP A 63 -14.61 23.12 12.26
CA TRP A 63 -14.00 22.17 13.22
C TRP A 63 -14.27 20.70 12.88
N GLN A 64 -15.42 20.38 12.29
CA GLN A 64 -15.70 19.01 11.84
C GLN A 64 -14.82 18.62 10.66
N TYR A 65 -14.46 19.54 9.77
CA TYR A 65 -13.48 19.34 8.71
C TYR A 65 -12.07 19.11 9.30
N GLU A 66 -11.64 19.90 10.28
CA GLU A 66 -10.36 19.68 10.97
C GLU A 66 -10.29 18.30 11.61
N LYS A 67 -11.36 17.92 12.34
CA LYS A 67 -11.46 16.60 12.96
C LYS A 67 -11.39 15.47 11.90
N ALA A 68 -12.13 15.58 10.84
CA ALA A 68 -12.14 14.61 9.76
C ALA A 68 -10.76 14.45 9.08
N ASP A 69 -10.05 15.55 8.87
CA ASP A 69 -8.69 15.52 8.33
C ASP A 69 -7.73 14.77 9.26
N ILE A 70 -7.79 15.07 10.56
CA ILE A 70 -6.94 14.43 11.57
C ILE A 70 -7.29 12.94 11.73
N GLU A 71 -8.57 12.55 11.70
CA GLU A 71 -9.00 11.15 11.71
C GLU A 71 -8.46 10.38 10.49
N MET A 72 -8.20 11.07 9.40
CA MET A 72 -7.55 10.53 8.20
C MET A 72 -6.01 10.62 8.23
N SER A 73 -5.41 11.00 9.34
CA SER A 73 -3.97 11.20 9.54
C SER A 73 -3.41 12.46 8.88
N GLY A 74 -4.23 13.46 8.66
CA GLY A 74 -3.82 14.82 8.31
C GLY A 74 -3.39 15.63 9.55
N SER A 75 -3.01 16.88 9.32
CA SER A 75 -2.60 17.81 10.39
C SER A 75 -3.59 18.98 10.58
N GLY A 76 -4.68 18.98 9.83
CA GLY A 76 -5.63 20.09 9.77
C GLY A 76 -5.08 21.31 9.04
N SER A 77 -5.96 22.32 8.83
CA SER A 77 -5.61 23.54 8.09
C SER A 77 -4.62 24.45 8.83
N ALA A 78 -4.57 24.37 10.17
CA ALA A 78 -3.64 25.13 11.00
C ALA A 78 -2.39 24.35 11.43
N ASN A 79 -2.11 23.19 10.82
CA ASN A 79 -0.99 22.32 11.17
C ASN A 79 -0.94 22.04 12.68
N TRP A 80 -2.04 21.45 13.19
CA TRP A 80 -2.18 21.10 14.60
C TRP A 80 -1.09 20.12 15.04
N ASN A 81 -0.43 20.40 16.16
CA ASN A 81 0.51 19.47 16.77
C ASN A 81 -0.21 18.28 17.44
N ALA A 82 0.54 17.29 17.95
CA ALA A 82 -0.04 16.06 18.50
C ALA A 82 -1.01 16.30 19.66
N ASP A 83 -0.70 17.25 20.56
CA ASP A 83 -1.55 17.57 21.70
C ASP A 83 -2.84 18.30 21.26
N GLU A 84 -2.72 19.22 20.30
CA GLU A 84 -3.85 19.93 19.70
C GLU A 84 -4.74 18.95 18.91
N GLN A 85 -4.15 18.02 18.14
CA GLN A 85 -4.90 16.97 17.45
C GLN A 85 -5.67 16.08 18.46
N ASN A 86 -5.03 15.71 19.56
CA ASN A 86 -5.68 14.96 20.63
C ASN A 86 -6.87 15.71 21.23
N GLN A 87 -6.76 17.04 21.41
CA GLN A 87 -7.90 17.86 21.86
C GLN A 87 -9.06 17.83 20.85
N ILE A 88 -8.76 17.96 19.54
CA ILE A 88 -9.78 17.91 18.48
C ILE A 88 -10.49 16.55 18.46
N LEU A 89 -9.75 15.45 18.61
CA LEU A 89 -10.30 14.11 18.54
C LEU A 89 -11.13 13.73 19.79
N ASN A 90 -10.65 14.11 20.99
CA ASN A 90 -11.11 13.52 22.24
C ASN A 90 -11.81 14.52 23.21
N SER A 91 -11.75 15.84 22.97
CA SER A 91 -12.50 16.80 23.81
C SER A 91 -14.00 16.78 23.46
N LYS A 92 -14.83 17.19 24.42
CA LYS A 92 -16.30 17.31 24.23
C LYS A 92 -16.67 18.31 23.13
N THR A 93 -15.88 19.34 22.95
CA THR A 93 -16.10 20.40 21.97
C THR A 93 -15.56 20.06 20.59
N GLY A 94 -14.57 19.15 20.51
CA GLY A 94 -13.85 18.85 19.26
C GLY A 94 -13.00 20.01 18.77
N THR A 95 -12.50 20.85 19.70
CA THR A 95 -11.76 22.10 19.40
C THR A 95 -10.49 22.18 20.23
N VAL A 96 -9.57 23.03 19.82
CA VAL A 96 -8.33 23.33 20.57
C VAL A 96 -8.59 24.51 21.51
N THR A 97 -8.16 24.39 22.75
CA THR A 97 -8.29 25.43 23.76
C THR A 97 -7.48 26.67 23.36
N GLY A 98 -8.16 27.83 23.31
CA GLY A 98 -7.54 29.11 22.94
C GLY A 98 -7.47 29.37 21.43
N ALA A 99 -7.76 28.38 20.59
CA ALA A 99 -7.84 28.59 19.15
C ALA A 99 -9.15 29.32 18.74
N GLU A 100 -9.04 30.22 17.80
CA GLU A 100 -10.16 31.03 17.30
C GLU A 100 -10.34 30.83 15.79
N GLY A 101 -11.61 30.69 15.37
CA GLY A 101 -12.00 30.66 13.95
C GLY A 101 -12.26 32.07 13.43
N HIS A 102 -11.55 32.46 12.39
CA HIS A 102 -11.65 33.76 11.73
C HIS A 102 -12.36 33.62 10.37
N HIS A 103 -13.32 34.50 10.10
CA HIS A 103 -13.96 34.60 8.77
C HIS A 103 -13.05 35.36 7.82
N GLN A 104 -12.55 34.69 6.79
CA GLN A 104 -11.66 35.24 5.76
C GLN A 104 -12.34 36.38 4.96
N LYS A 105 -13.64 36.24 4.71
CA LYS A 105 -14.53 37.29 4.26
C LYS A 105 -15.36 37.77 5.43
N ASN A 106 -15.26 39.05 5.74
CA ASN A 106 -16.00 39.70 6.81
C ASN A 106 -17.51 39.44 6.70
N VAL A 107 -18.12 38.96 7.76
CA VAL A 107 -19.54 38.61 7.75
C VAL A 107 -20.48 39.82 7.67
N ALA A 108 -20.03 41.00 8.09
CA ALA A 108 -20.84 42.23 7.96
C ALA A 108 -21.04 42.59 6.48
N ASP A 109 -20.01 42.44 5.66
CA ASP A 109 -20.05 42.79 4.24
C ASP A 109 -20.44 41.60 3.34
N HIS A 110 -20.22 40.36 3.87
CA HIS A 110 -20.47 39.11 3.16
C HIS A 110 -21.31 38.15 4.01
N PRO A 111 -22.53 38.53 4.41
CA PRO A 111 -23.36 37.70 5.30
C PRO A 111 -23.76 36.34 4.68
N GLU A 112 -23.70 36.20 3.36
CA GLU A 112 -23.96 34.97 2.62
C GLU A 112 -22.93 33.86 2.93
N TYR A 113 -21.71 34.23 3.33
CA TYR A 113 -20.63 33.27 3.64
C TYR A 113 -20.45 32.98 5.14
N GLN A 114 -21.37 33.48 6.00
CA GLN A 114 -21.24 33.37 7.46
C GLN A 114 -21.18 31.94 7.98
N ALA A 115 -21.78 30.99 7.26
CA ALA A 115 -21.82 29.57 7.63
C ALA A 115 -20.95 28.67 6.73
N ASP A 116 -20.22 29.27 5.78
CA ASP A 116 -19.34 28.50 4.92
C ASP A 116 -18.04 28.08 5.66
N PRO A 117 -17.76 26.77 5.81
CA PRO A 117 -16.54 26.30 6.48
C PRO A 117 -15.27 26.73 5.74
N ASP A 118 -15.30 26.95 4.44
CA ASP A 118 -14.17 27.44 3.64
C ASP A 118 -13.82 28.89 3.94
N ASN A 119 -14.80 29.65 4.49
CA ASN A 119 -14.58 31.01 4.94
C ASN A 119 -13.89 31.07 6.31
N ILE A 120 -13.58 29.94 6.94
CA ILE A 120 -13.00 29.89 8.29
C ILE A 120 -11.53 29.48 8.25
N LYS A 121 -10.65 30.39 8.68
CA LYS A 121 -9.25 30.13 9.03
C LYS A 121 -9.13 30.02 10.55
N PHE A 122 -8.37 29.02 11.01
CA PHE A 122 -8.08 28.87 12.44
C PHE A 122 -6.74 29.50 12.79
N TYR A 123 -6.72 30.24 13.89
CA TYR A 123 -5.52 30.73 14.57
C TYR A 123 -5.39 30.03 15.89
N LYS A 124 -4.16 29.68 16.31
CA LYS A 124 -3.93 28.92 17.54
C LYS A 124 -4.14 29.74 18.80
N THR A 125 -3.98 31.05 18.70
CA THR A 125 -4.16 31.98 19.80
C THR A 125 -4.93 33.24 19.36
N ARG A 126 -5.56 33.90 20.35
CA ARG A 126 -6.18 35.21 20.14
C ARG A 126 -5.18 36.27 19.66
N ALA A 127 -3.92 36.20 20.10
CA ALA A 127 -2.88 37.14 19.67
C ALA A 127 -2.55 36.98 18.18
N GLU A 128 -2.40 35.73 17.70
CA GLU A 128 -2.22 35.44 16.28
C GLU A 128 -3.45 35.89 15.47
N HIS A 129 -4.66 35.62 15.96
CA HIS A 129 -5.89 36.04 15.32
C HIS A 129 -5.95 37.56 15.14
N LEU A 130 -5.66 38.34 16.20
CA LEU A 130 -5.62 39.78 16.15
C LEU A 130 -4.55 40.29 15.17
N GLN A 131 -3.33 39.72 15.23
CA GLN A 131 -2.20 40.21 14.44
C GLN A 131 -2.30 39.81 12.96
N GLU A 132 -2.60 38.54 12.68
CA GLU A 132 -2.60 38.00 11.31
C GLU A 132 -3.98 38.10 10.64
N GLY A 133 -5.06 37.98 11.41
CA GLY A 133 -6.42 38.02 10.91
C GLY A 133 -6.96 39.45 10.75
N HIS A 134 -6.51 40.36 11.59
CA HIS A 134 -7.04 41.74 11.66
C HIS A 134 -5.96 42.82 11.61
N ASP A 135 -4.71 42.48 11.26
CA ASP A 135 -3.59 43.43 11.18
C ASP A 135 -3.52 44.35 12.43
N GLY A 136 -3.61 43.72 13.62
CA GLY A 136 -3.51 44.37 14.92
C GLY A 136 -4.76 45.09 15.42
N ASN A 137 -5.87 45.14 14.67
CA ASN A 137 -7.10 45.78 15.09
C ASN A 137 -8.35 45.01 14.63
N PHE A 138 -9.16 44.49 15.58
CA PHE A 138 -10.39 43.74 15.31
C PHE A 138 -11.45 44.53 14.49
N GLN A 139 -11.29 45.82 14.30
CA GLN A 139 -12.14 46.62 13.45
C GLN A 139 -11.73 46.61 11.96
N ASN A 140 -10.52 46.10 11.67
CA ASN A 140 -10.06 45.97 10.31
C ASN A 140 -10.88 44.91 9.58
N GLU A 141 -11.28 45.27 8.36
CA GLU A 141 -11.97 44.35 7.46
C GLU A 141 -11.04 43.19 7.03
N SER A 142 -11.62 42.03 6.85
CA SER A 142 -10.92 40.87 6.30
C SER A 142 -11.54 40.52 4.94
N ASP A 143 -10.73 40.47 3.91
CA ASP A 143 -11.08 40.03 2.55
C ASP A 143 -9.99 39.10 1.99
N ALA A 144 -9.84 37.94 2.63
CA ALA A 144 -8.87 36.94 2.23
C ALA A 144 -9.55 35.79 1.46
N PRO A 145 -8.78 35.03 0.65
CA PRO A 145 -9.32 33.92 -0.11
C PRO A 145 -9.78 32.77 0.78
N PHE A 146 -10.79 32.03 0.34
CA PHE A 146 -11.32 30.86 1.03
C PHE A 146 -10.28 29.74 1.14
N ILE A 147 -10.39 28.96 2.21
CA ILE A 147 -9.60 27.74 2.43
C ILE A 147 -10.44 26.56 1.97
N ASN A 148 -10.08 25.97 0.82
CA ASN A 148 -10.82 24.82 0.29
C ASN A 148 -10.61 23.58 1.17
N LYS A 149 -11.55 23.34 2.08
CA LYS A 149 -11.48 22.24 3.05
C LYS A 149 -11.79 20.87 2.42
N ASP A 150 -12.59 20.82 1.37
CA ASP A 150 -12.80 19.57 0.62
C ASP A 150 -11.48 19.13 -0.05
N LYS A 151 -10.73 20.07 -0.60
CA LYS A 151 -9.41 19.81 -1.18
C LYS A 151 -8.37 19.38 -0.13
N MET A 152 -8.46 19.93 1.08
CA MET A 152 -7.63 19.49 2.21
C MET A 152 -7.88 18.01 2.51
N LEU A 153 -9.13 17.59 2.66
CA LEU A 153 -9.50 16.18 2.90
C LEU A 153 -9.06 15.28 1.74
N GLU A 154 -9.26 15.71 0.49
CA GLU A 154 -8.81 14.98 -0.69
C GLU A 154 -7.29 14.74 -0.67
N ASN A 155 -6.51 15.79 -0.41
CA ASN A 155 -5.05 15.71 -0.34
C ASN A 155 -4.58 14.77 0.76
N THR A 156 -5.23 14.79 1.93
CA THR A 156 -4.94 13.88 3.04
C THR A 156 -5.25 12.44 2.67
N ASN A 157 -6.40 12.19 2.03
CA ASN A 157 -6.73 10.85 1.54
C ASN A 157 -5.71 10.36 0.50
N HIS A 158 -5.32 11.21 -0.45
CA HIS A 158 -4.32 10.86 -1.46
C HIS A 158 -2.97 10.51 -0.81
N LYS A 159 -2.51 11.29 0.18
CA LYS A 159 -1.25 11.02 0.89
C LYS A 159 -1.28 9.67 1.62
N ARG A 160 -2.36 9.35 2.36
CA ARG A 160 -2.44 8.06 3.07
C ARG A 160 -2.57 6.87 2.14
N VAL A 161 -3.32 7.00 1.04
CA VAL A 161 -3.41 5.97 -0.01
C VAL A 161 -2.05 5.74 -0.64
N PHE A 162 -1.36 6.80 -1.06
CA PHE A 162 -0.02 6.72 -1.64
C PHE A 162 1.00 6.07 -0.68
N ALA A 163 0.99 6.48 0.59
CA ALA A 163 1.86 5.87 1.60
C ALA A 163 1.56 4.37 1.79
N ASN A 164 0.29 3.97 1.74
CA ASN A 164 -0.11 2.56 1.80
C ASN A 164 0.41 1.76 0.59
N GLU A 165 0.30 2.31 -0.62
CA GLU A 165 0.81 1.66 -1.84
C GLU A 165 2.34 1.53 -1.82
N ILE A 166 3.06 2.57 -1.38
CA ILE A 166 4.52 2.49 -1.21
C ILE A 166 4.90 1.39 -0.20
N ARG A 167 4.21 1.32 0.94
CA ARG A 167 4.46 0.25 1.93
C ARG A 167 4.25 -1.13 1.33
N GLY A 168 3.17 -1.33 0.58
CA GLY A 168 2.89 -2.59 -0.10
C GLY A 168 4.00 -2.98 -1.10
N ALA A 169 4.43 -2.03 -1.93
CA ALA A 169 5.52 -2.23 -2.88
C ALA A 169 6.85 -2.53 -2.18
N THR A 170 7.19 -1.79 -1.11
CA THR A 170 8.42 -1.98 -0.33
C THR A 170 8.46 -3.34 0.34
N ILE A 171 7.36 -3.77 0.97
CA ILE A 171 7.26 -5.10 1.59
C ILE A 171 7.37 -6.20 0.53
N SER A 172 6.73 -6.01 -0.62
CA SER A 172 6.85 -6.95 -1.74
C SER A 172 8.28 -7.08 -2.22
N ALA A 173 8.99 -5.96 -2.38
CA ALA A 173 10.39 -5.91 -2.77
C ALA A 173 11.28 -6.62 -1.73
N ALA A 174 11.10 -6.33 -0.44
CA ALA A 174 11.87 -6.93 0.64
C ALA A 174 11.67 -8.46 0.73
N ILE A 175 10.43 -8.93 0.57
CA ILE A 175 10.13 -10.36 0.54
C ILE A 175 10.75 -11.02 -0.69
N GLY A 176 10.63 -10.39 -1.86
CA GLY A 176 11.25 -10.88 -3.09
C GLY A 176 12.76 -11.00 -2.99
N PHE A 177 13.41 -9.97 -2.39
CA PHE A 177 14.84 -10.00 -2.09
C PHE A 177 15.19 -11.16 -1.17
N GLY A 178 14.54 -11.25 -0.02
CA GLY A 178 14.85 -12.27 1.00
C GLY A 178 14.68 -13.69 0.48
N ILE A 179 13.60 -13.98 -0.23
CA ILE A 179 13.35 -15.31 -0.82
C ILE A 179 14.43 -15.65 -1.86
N ALA A 180 14.70 -14.77 -2.81
CA ALA A 180 15.63 -15.04 -3.91
C ALA A 180 17.08 -15.14 -3.40
N PHE A 181 17.49 -14.27 -2.46
CA PHE A 181 18.79 -14.34 -1.79
C PHE A 181 18.97 -15.69 -1.07
N THR A 182 17.99 -16.08 -0.25
CA THR A 182 18.08 -17.31 0.54
C THR A 182 18.12 -18.55 -0.36
N ILE A 183 17.28 -18.61 -1.40
CA ILE A 183 17.27 -19.73 -2.35
C ILE A 183 18.62 -19.80 -3.07
N SER A 184 19.15 -18.69 -3.57
CA SER A 184 20.46 -18.67 -4.24
C SER A 184 21.57 -19.18 -3.32
N ALA A 185 21.68 -18.65 -2.09
CA ALA A 185 22.68 -19.05 -1.12
C ALA A 185 22.58 -20.54 -0.76
N VAL A 186 21.38 -21.04 -0.48
CA VAL A 186 21.16 -22.44 -0.07
C VAL A 186 21.45 -23.40 -1.22
N VAL A 187 21.02 -23.07 -2.45
CA VAL A 187 21.29 -23.94 -3.63
C VAL A 187 22.77 -23.96 -3.94
N GLU A 188 23.47 -22.84 -3.91
CA GLU A 188 24.91 -22.77 -4.17
C GLU A 188 25.71 -23.55 -3.14
N LEU A 189 25.41 -23.39 -1.85
CA LEU A 189 26.01 -24.21 -0.77
C LEU A 189 25.73 -25.72 -0.93
N ALA A 190 24.52 -26.08 -1.33
CA ALA A 190 24.13 -27.48 -1.53
C ALA A 190 24.87 -28.09 -2.74
N THR A 191 25.05 -27.31 -3.80
CA THR A 191 25.67 -27.75 -5.07
C THR A 191 27.19 -27.85 -4.94
N MET A 192 27.86 -26.83 -4.42
CA MET A 192 29.32 -26.74 -4.37
C MET A 192 29.90 -27.23 -3.03
N GLY A 193 29.14 -27.09 -1.94
CA GLY A 193 29.55 -27.43 -0.56
C GLY A 193 30.31 -26.31 0.13
N ILE A 194 30.23 -26.29 1.46
CA ILE A 194 30.78 -25.24 2.30
C ILE A 194 32.29 -25.03 2.08
N ASP A 195 33.01 -26.11 1.87
CA ASP A 195 34.47 -26.09 1.72
C ASP A 195 34.95 -25.62 0.33
N ALA A 196 34.08 -25.66 -0.68
CA ALA A 196 34.41 -25.33 -2.09
C ALA A 196 33.83 -23.98 -2.54
N VAL A 197 32.94 -23.36 -1.76
CA VAL A 197 32.33 -22.06 -2.08
C VAL A 197 33.21 -20.94 -1.53
N GLU A 198 33.63 -20.04 -2.44
CA GLU A 198 34.25 -18.80 -2.02
C GLU A 198 33.17 -17.88 -1.45
N MET A 199 33.33 -17.42 -0.21
CA MET A 199 32.30 -16.64 0.50
C MET A 199 31.95 -15.34 -0.23
N SER A 200 32.90 -14.72 -0.92
CA SER A 200 32.70 -13.55 -1.77
C SER A 200 31.72 -13.82 -2.91
N ASP A 201 31.90 -14.93 -3.62
CA ASP A 201 31.07 -15.31 -4.76
C ASP A 201 29.66 -15.67 -4.31
N LEU A 202 29.53 -16.44 -3.22
CA LEU A 202 28.25 -16.76 -2.60
C LEU A 202 27.46 -15.48 -2.28
N VAL A 203 28.10 -14.51 -1.66
CA VAL A 203 27.43 -13.24 -1.31
C VAL A 203 27.05 -12.47 -2.57
N ILE A 204 27.94 -12.35 -3.55
CA ILE A 204 27.68 -11.62 -4.81
C ILE A 204 26.51 -12.24 -5.57
N HIS A 205 26.51 -13.55 -5.76
CA HIS A 205 25.43 -14.26 -6.47
C HIS A 205 24.10 -14.16 -5.72
N SER A 206 24.11 -14.32 -4.41
CA SER A 206 22.89 -14.21 -3.58
C SER A 206 22.33 -12.78 -3.55
N VAL A 207 23.19 -11.76 -3.46
CA VAL A 207 22.77 -10.35 -3.56
C VAL A 207 22.16 -10.06 -4.93
N ARG A 208 22.80 -10.52 -6.01
CA ARG A 208 22.29 -10.34 -7.37
C ARG A 208 20.90 -10.99 -7.53
N ALA A 209 20.74 -12.23 -7.07
CA ALA A 209 19.46 -12.92 -7.05
C ALA A 209 18.40 -12.16 -6.20
N GLY A 210 18.80 -11.64 -5.04
CA GLY A 210 17.94 -10.82 -4.18
C GLY A 210 17.45 -9.55 -4.88
N VAL A 211 18.34 -8.80 -5.50
CA VAL A 211 17.98 -7.57 -6.27
C VAL A 211 16.98 -7.90 -7.38
N GLU A 212 17.23 -8.97 -8.11
CA GLU A 212 16.33 -9.42 -9.15
C GLU A 212 14.96 -9.85 -8.61
N GLY A 213 14.95 -10.63 -7.54
CA GLY A 213 13.72 -11.02 -6.84
C GLY A 213 12.92 -9.82 -6.31
N SER A 214 13.61 -8.79 -5.82
CA SER A 214 13.03 -7.51 -5.41
C SER A 214 12.32 -6.81 -6.57
N ALA A 215 13.00 -6.67 -7.72
CA ALA A 215 12.45 -6.03 -8.91
C ALA A 215 11.21 -6.78 -9.44
N ILE A 216 11.29 -8.10 -9.57
CA ILE A 216 10.17 -8.94 -10.01
C ILE A 216 8.98 -8.79 -9.08
N SER A 217 9.19 -8.85 -7.76
CA SER A 217 8.12 -8.74 -6.77
C SER A 217 7.45 -7.37 -6.77
N SER A 218 8.21 -6.30 -7.01
CA SER A 218 7.65 -4.95 -7.14
C SER A 218 6.75 -4.83 -8.37
N VAL A 219 7.19 -5.36 -9.52
CA VAL A 219 6.39 -5.36 -10.76
C VAL A 219 5.13 -6.21 -10.60
N VAL A 220 5.24 -7.37 -9.95
CA VAL A 220 4.09 -8.24 -9.62
C VAL A 220 3.09 -7.52 -8.71
N TYR A 221 3.58 -6.81 -7.68
CA TYR A 221 2.72 -6.02 -6.81
C TYR A 221 1.96 -4.93 -7.59
N CYS A 222 2.66 -4.12 -8.38
CA CYS A 222 2.03 -3.07 -9.19
C CYS A 222 0.98 -3.63 -10.17
N SER A 223 1.30 -4.73 -10.85
CA SER A 223 0.37 -5.40 -11.78
C SER A 223 -0.83 -5.98 -11.05
N GLY A 224 -0.61 -6.57 -9.88
CA GLY A 224 -1.68 -7.07 -9.00
C GLY A 224 -2.60 -5.94 -8.51
N ARG A 225 -2.04 -4.77 -8.15
CA ARG A 225 -2.84 -3.59 -7.78
C ARG A 225 -3.65 -3.06 -8.96
N ALA A 226 -3.07 -3.02 -10.16
CA ALA A 226 -3.82 -2.67 -11.38
C ALA A 226 -5.00 -3.63 -11.63
N MET A 227 -4.81 -4.94 -11.44
CA MET A 227 -5.87 -5.94 -11.51
C MET A 227 -6.94 -5.72 -10.44
N SER A 228 -6.54 -5.41 -9.19
CA SER A 228 -7.49 -5.10 -8.11
C SER A 228 -8.36 -3.88 -8.44
N ASN A 229 -7.76 -2.82 -8.96
CA ASN A 229 -8.49 -1.62 -9.40
C ASN A 229 -9.45 -1.94 -10.56
N PHE A 230 -9.00 -2.71 -11.55
CA PHE A 230 -9.84 -3.15 -12.65
C PHE A 230 -11.08 -3.94 -12.17
N LEU A 231 -10.91 -4.85 -11.21
CA LEU A 231 -12.03 -5.61 -10.63
C LEU A 231 -13.00 -4.70 -9.89
N GLN A 232 -12.48 -3.73 -9.15
CA GLN A 232 -13.27 -2.72 -8.44
C GLN A 232 -14.12 -1.87 -9.39
N ASP A 233 -13.52 -1.42 -10.50
CA ASP A 233 -14.22 -0.67 -11.56
C ASP A 233 -15.33 -1.51 -12.23
N ARG A 234 -15.24 -2.84 -12.15
CA ARG A 234 -16.27 -3.79 -12.62
C ARG A 234 -17.28 -4.16 -11.53
N GLY A 235 -17.23 -3.48 -10.36
CA GLY A 235 -18.21 -3.66 -9.29
C GLY A 235 -17.88 -4.78 -8.30
N VAL A 236 -16.67 -5.35 -8.32
CA VAL A 236 -16.24 -6.32 -7.32
C VAL A 236 -15.94 -5.62 -6.00
N ASP A 237 -16.70 -5.90 -4.96
CA ASP A 237 -16.43 -5.40 -3.61
C ASP A 237 -15.28 -6.17 -2.97
N LEU A 238 -14.08 -5.57 -2.99
CA LEU A 238 -12.86 -6.17 -2.44
C LEU A 238 -12.88 -6.33 -0.91
N LEU A 239 -13.81 -5.70 -0.21
CA LEU A 239 -13.98 -5.85 1.24
C LEU A 239 -14.87 -7.05 1.60
N SER A 240 -15.69 -7.51 0.68
CA SER A 240 -16.47 -8.73 0.88
C SER A 240 -15.59 -9.99 0.81
N LYS A 241 -15.99 -11.06 1.51
CA LYS A 241 -15.27 -12.34 1.48
C LYS A 241 -15.12 -12.88 0.05
N THR A 242 -16.21 -12.84 -0.73
CA THR A 242 -16.22 -13.32 -2.13
C THR A 242 -15.34 -12.46 -3.03
N GLY A 243 -15.46 -11.13 -2.94
CA GLY A 243 -14.65 -10.22 -3.74
C GLY A 243 -13.15 -10.31 -3.40
N ALA A 244 -12.80 -10.48 -2.13
CA ALA A 244 -11.42 -10.73 -1.72
C ALA A 244 -10.85 -12.02 -2.31
N LEU A 245 -11.65 -13.11 -2.40
CA LEU A 245 -11.23 -14.36 -3.04
C LEU A 245 -11.08 -14.21 -4.56
N ILE A 246 -12.01 -13.53 -5.23
CA ILE A 246 -11.92 -13.22 -6.65
C ILE A 246 -10.65 -12.42 -6.94
N ASN A 247 -10.38 -11.39 -6.15
CA ASN A 247 -9.19 -10.57 -6.30
C ASN A 247 -7.91 -11.39 -6.05
N TYR A 248 -7.89 -12.22 -5.01
CA TYR A 248 -6.76 -13.11 -4.71
C TYR A 248 -6.44 -14.05 -5.88
N ALA A 249 -7.47 -14.66 -6.47
CA ALA A 249 -7.33 -15.54 -7.63
C ALA A 249 -6.81 -14.78 -8.87
N ALA A 250 -7.40 -13.64 -9.17
CA ALA A 250 -7.03 -12.83 -10.33
C ALA A 250 -5.59 -12.29 -10.22
N VAL A 251 -5.21 -11.74 -9.05
CA VAL A 251 -3.84 -11.29 -8.79
C VAL A 251 -2.85 -12.44 -8.87
N GLY A 252 -3.21 -13.62 -8.34
CA GLY A 252 -2.39 -14.82 -8.44
C GLY A 252 -2.16 -15.25 -9.89
N ALA A 253 -3.19 -15.26 -10.71
CA ALA A 253 -3.10 -15.58 -12.14
C ALA A 253 -2.21 -14.58 -12.91
N VAL A 254 -2.40 -13.28 -12.68
CA VAL A 254 -1.54 -12.22 -13.26
C VAL A 254 -0.09 -12.40 -12.83
N SER A 255 0.14 -12.71 -11.54
CA SER A 255 1.48 -12.94 -11.01
C SER A 255 2.17 -14.14 -11.67
N ILE A 256 1.46 -15.24 -11.86
CA ILE A 256 1.98 -16.44 -12.55
C ILE A 256 2.31 -16.09 -14.00
N ALA A 257 1.42 -15.45 -14.72
CA ALA A 257 1.64 -15.07 -16.13
C ALA A 257 2.86 -14.17 -16.28
N LEU A 258 3.00 -13.15 -15.43
CA LEU A 258 4.09 -12.19 -15.48
C LEU A 258 5.44 -12.85 -15.17
N VAL A 259 5.54 -13.61 -14.08
CA VAL A 259 6.77 -14.32 -13.67
C VAL A 259 7.18 -15.32 -14.73
N SER A 260 6.21 -16.05 -15.30
CA SER A 260 6.46 -17.02 -16.39
C SER A 260 6.95 -16.35 -17.66
N THR A 261 6.41 -15.19 -18.01
CA THR A 261 6.89 -14.39 -19.16
C THR A 261 8.35 -13.94 -18.94
N ILE A 262 8.66 -13.41 -17.75
CA ILE A 262 10.04 -13.00 -17.42
C ILE A 262 10.99 -14.20 -17.51
N GLN A 263 10.59 -15.34 -16.94
CA GLN A 263 11.38 -16.56 -16.98
C GLN A 263 11.61 -17.05 -18.42
N PHE A 264 10.59 -17.06 -19.26
CA PHE A 264 10.70 -17.43 -20.68
C PHE A 264 11.69 -16.53 -21.41
N VAL A 265 11.57 -15.20 -21.23
CA VAL A 265 12.49 -14.23 -21.85
C VAL A 265 13.93 -14.49 -21.41
N LYS A 266 14.18 -14.74 -20.12
CA LYS A 266 15.52 -15.06 -19.62
C LYS A 266 16.10 -16.32 -20.22
N LEU A 267 15.33 -17.41 -20.31
CA LEU A 267 15.78 -18.64 -20.95
C LEU A 267 16.15 -18.40 -22.42
N LYS A 268 15.35 -17.60 -23.14
CA LYS A 268 15.65 -17.20 -24.51
C LYS A 268 16.91 -16.35 -24.60
N MET A 269 17.14 -15.40 -23.71
CA MET A 269 18.35 -14.58 -23.67
C MET A 269 19.61 -15.42 -23.37
N ASN A 270 19.46 -16.51 -22.63
CA ASN A 270 20.55 -17.48 -22.36
C ASN A 270 20.74 -18.50 -23.46
N GLY A 271 20.11 -18.34 -24.63
CA GLY A 271 20.27 -19.18 -25.79
C GLY A 271 19.48 -20.48 -25.82
N ILE A 272 18.59 -20.69 -24.82
CA ILE A 272 17.71 -21.88 -24.78
C ILE A 272 16.74 -21.84 -25.97
N GLU A 273 16.50 -22.97 -26.61
CA GLU A 273 15.52 -23.07 -27.69
C GLU A 273 14.12 -22.79 -27.21
N ALA A 274 13.26 -22.19 -28.07
CA ALA A 274 11.92 -21.77 -27.67
C ALA A 274 11.05 -22.94 -27.19
N SER A 275 11.16 -24.10 -27.83
CA SER A 275 10.43 -25.32 -27.46
C SER A 275 10.80 -25.82 -26.05
N GLU A 276 12.09 -25.78 -25.72
CA GLU A 276 12.62 -26.20 -24.42
C GLU A 276 12.28 -25.18 -23.33
N ALA A 277 12.47 -23.87 -23.61
CA ALA A 277 12.05 -22.79 -22.72
C ALA A 277 10.56 -22.87 -22.41
N PHE A 278 9.72 -23.17 -23.40
CA PHE A 278 8.27 -23.33 -23.21
C PHE A 278 7.92 -24.53 -22.32
N LYS A 279 8.61 -25.67 -22.50
CA LYS A 279 8.43 -26.83 -21.62
C LYS A 279 8.78 -26.54 -20.17
N GLU A 280 9.91 -25.88 -19.96
CA GLU A 280 10.38 -25.53 -18.60
C GLU A 280 9.43 -24.57 -17.90
N VAL A 281 9.04 -23.49 -18.58
CA VAL A 281 8.07 -22.53 -18.07
C VAL A 281 6.71 -23.17 -17.84
N GLY A 282 6.26 -24.05 -18.76
CA GLY A 282 4.99 -24.76 -18.64
C GLY A 282 4.88 -25.62 -17.37
N LYS A 283 5.94 -26.32 -16.98
CA LYS A 283 5.99 -27.07 -15.70
C LYS A 283 5.78 -26.13 -14.51
N ASN A 284 6.48 -24.99 -14.50
CA ASN A 284 6.39 -24.00 -13.44
C ASN A 284 4.98 -23.34 -13.37
N VAL A 285 4.35 -23.09 -14.52
CA VAL A 285 2.96 -22.59 -14.60
C VAL A 285 1.98 -23.59 -14.00
N LEU A 286 2.10 -24.87 -14.37
CA LEU A 286 1.22 -25.92 -13.84
C LEU A 286 1.36 -26.07 -12.34
N PHE A 287 2.60 -26.13 -11.82
CA PHE A 287 2.86 -26.20 -10.39
C PHE A 287 2.33 -24.96 -9.65
N SER A 288 2.62 -23.76 -10.15
CA SER A 288 2.18 -22.51 -9.53
C SER A 288 0.65 -22.38 -9.57
N GLY A 289 0.00 -22.83 -10.65
CA GLY A 289 -1.45 -22.86 -10.80
C GLY A 289 -2.12 -23.81 -9.79
N ALA A 290 -1.58 -25.02 -9.62
CA ALA A 290 -2.07 -25.98 -8.62
C ALA A 290 -1.91 -25.42 -7.19
N LEU A 291 -0.77 -24.80 -6.88
CA LEU A 291 -0.52 -24.17 -5.60
C LEU A 291 -1.46 -22.99 -5.34
N LEU A 292 -1.73 -22.17 -6.37
CA LEU A 292 -2.71 -21.09 -6.28
C LEU A 292 -4.11 -21.64 -5.99
N ALA A 293 -4.54 -22.70 -6.68
CA ALA A 293 -5.83 -23.32 -6.45
C ALA A 293 -5.98 -23.85 -5.00
N LEU A 294 -4.97 -24.54 -4.48
CA LEU A 294 -4.95 -24.99 -3.07
C LEU A 294 -5.02 -23.80 -2.10
N SER A 295 -4.28 -22.73 -2.39
CA SER A 295 -4.26 -21.52 -1.57
C SER A 295 -5.62 -20.79 -1.57
N ILE A 296 -6.33 -20.76 -2.71
CA ILE A 296 -7.68 -20.19 -2.83
C ILE A 296 -8.66 -21.00 -1.97
N VAL A 297 -8.60 -22.34 -2.04
CA VAL A 297 -9.46 -23.21 -1.24
C VAL A 297 -9.18 -22.99 0.27
N ALA A 298 -7.93 -22.99 0.69
CA ALA A 298 -7.55 -22.74 2.08
C ALA A 298 -8.03 -21.37 2.56
N GLN A 299 -7.84 -20.33 1.74
CA GLN A 299 -8.28 -18.97 2.04
C GLN A 299 -9.81 -18.87 2.13
N GLY A 300 -10.52 -19.59 1.29
CA GLY A 300 -11.99 -19.65 1.28
C GLY A 300 -12.57 -20.35 2.52
N LEU A 301 -11.92 -21.43 2.96
CA LEU A 301 -12.36 -22.22 4.11
C LEU A 301 -12.02 -21.56 5.45
N TYR A 302 -10.77 -21.14 5.61
CA TYR A 302 -10.22 -20.69 6.89
C TYR A 302 -10.05 -19.18 7.01
N GLY A 303 -10.04 -18.44 5.89
CA GLY A 303 -9.84 -16.99 5.87
C GLY A 303 -8.42 -16.55 6.26
N GLY A 304 -8.27 -15.27 6.61
CA GLY A 304 -7.02 -14.70 7.12
C GLY A 304 -5.81 -14.95 6.22
N TYR A 305 -4.76 -15.54 6.78
CA TYR A 305 -3.50 -15.84 6.07
C TYR A 305 -3.38 -17.31 5.62
N ALA A 306 -4.49 -18.08 5.58
CA ALA A 306 -4.44 -19.51 5.28
C ALA A 306 -3.79 -19.83 3.92
N GLY A 307 -4.11 -19.07 2.88
CA GLY A 307 -3.49 -19.20 1.56
C GLY A 307 -1.97 -18.93 1.58
N LEU A 308 -1.51 -17.96 2.37
CA LEU A 308 -0.09 -17.67 2.56
C LEU A 308 0.63 -18.84 3.29
N ILE A 309 0.02 -19.37 4.33
CA ILE A 309 0.59 -20.51 5.09
C ILE A 309 0.75 -21.71 4.17
N VAL A 310 -0.25 -22.07 3.39
CA VAL A 310 -0.18 -23.19 2.43
C VAL A 310 0.94 -22.95 1.43
N SER A 311 1.02 -21.77 0.81
CA SER A 311 2.04 -21.48 -0.21
C SER A 311 3.46 -21.49 0.37
N THR A 312 3.65 -20.99 1.58
CA THR A 312 4.96 -20.97 2.24
C THR A 312 5.39 -22.37 2.62
N SER A 313 4.48 -23.18 3.17
CA SER A 313 4.78 -24.58 3.57
C SER A 313 5.17 -25.43 2.35
N VAL A 314 4.42 -25.35 1.26
CA VAL A 314 4.76 -26.07 0.02
C VAL A 314 6.07 -25.55 -0.57
N GLY A 315 6.30 -24.24 -0.55
CA GLY A 315 7.56 -23.63 -1.01
C GLY A 315 8.78 -24.15 -0.24
N LEU A 316 8.67 -24.30 1.08
CA LEU A 316 9.72 -24.89 1.92
C LEU A 316 9.97 -26.37 1.59
N VAL A 317 8.92 -27.14 1.36
CA VAL A 317 9.06 -28.56 0.95
C VAL A 317 9.79 -28.65 -0.39
N VAL A 318 9.40 -27.85 -1.39
CA VAL A 318 10.06 -27.82 -2.70
C VAL A 318 11.52 -27.41 -2.59
N LEU A 319 11.82 -26.39 -1.78
CA LEU A 319 13.21 -25.97 -1.54
C LEU A 319 14.02 -27.12 -0.90
N THR A 320 13.46 -27.80 0.11
CA THR A 320 14.11 -28.92 0.77
C THR A 320 14.41 -30.05 -0.22
N VAL A 321 13.45 -30.42 -1.06
CA VAL A 321 13.65 -31.45 -2.11
C VAL A 321 14.77 -31.06 -3.07
N ASN A 322 14.79 -29.82 -3.55
CA ASN A 322 15.83 -29.34 -4.47
C ASN A 322 17.22 -29.33 -3.81
N VAL A 323 17.31 -28.96 -2.54
CA VAL A 323 18.58 -29.00 -1.77
C VAL A 323 19.08 -30.42 -1.60
N VAL A 324 18.20 -31.36 -1.27
CA VAL A 324 18.54 -32.77 -1.13
C VAL A 324 19.00 -33.35 -2.45
N ASP A 325 18.30 -33.04 -3.56
CA ASP A 325 18.68 -33.51 -4.89
C ASP A 325 20.06 -32.95 -5.31
N ALA A 326 20.28 -31.63 -5.15
CA ALA A 326 21.59 -31.01 -5.42
C ALA A 326 22.73 -31.64 -4.60
N SER A 327 22.45 -31.95 -3.31
CA SER A 327 23.43 -32.62 -2.45
C SER A 327 23.73 -34.05 -2.91
N HIS A 328 22.73 -34.80 -3.41
CA HIS A 328 22.95 -36.14 -3.98
C HIS A 328 23.74 -36.10 -5.26
N GLN A 329 23.44 -35.18 -6.18
CA GLN A 329 24.19 -34.98 -7.42
C GLN A 329 25.65 -34.64 -7.14
N ARG A 330 25.94 -33.78 -6.15
CA ARG A 330 27.31 -33.47 -5.73
C ARG A 330 28.06 -34.71 -5.22
N LYS A 331 27.42 -35.52 -4.35
CA LYS A 331 28.03 -36.75 -3.86
C LYS A 331 28.34 -37.70 -5.01
N PHE A 332 27.43 -37.81 -5.98
CA PHE A 332 27.61 -38.67 -7.14
C PHE A 332 28.77 -38.18 -8.04
N HIS A 333 28.87 -36.87 -8.31
CA HIS A 333 29.98 -36.28 -9.06
C HIS A 333 31.32 -36.53 -8.34
N LYS A 334 31.39 -36.36 -7.03
CA LYS A 334 32.59 -36.63 -6.26
C LYS A 334 33.03 -38.11 -6.32
N GLN A 335 32.06 -39.02 -6.25
CA GLN A 335 32.35 -40.46 -6.43
C GLN A 335 32.91 -40.79 -7.84
N ILE A 336 32.36 -40.16 -8.87
CA ILE A 336 32.86 -40.32 -10.25
C ILE A 336 34.28 -39.76 -10.36
N GLU A 337 34.56 -38.59 -9.82
CA GLU A 337 35.91 -38.01 -9.84
C GLU A 337 36.92 -38.89 -9.11
N GLU A 338 36.55 -39.38 -7.90
CA GLU A 338 37.39 -40.33 -7.13
C GLU A 338 37.67 -41.60 -7.94
N TYR A 339 36.66 -42.17 -8.60
CA TYR A 339 36.78 -43.35 -9.43
C TYR A 339 37.71 -43.10 -10.64
N ILE A 340 37.55 -41.98 -11.34
CA ILE A 340 38.42 -41.62 -12.50
C ILE A 340 39.84 -41.40 -12.05
N ILE A 341 40.09 -40.76 -10.91
CA ILE A 341 41.44 -40.55 -10.37
C ILE A 341 42.07 -41.87 -9.98
N GLU A 342 41.32 -42.81 -9.43
CA GLU A 342 41.81 -44.12 -9.03
C GLU A 342 42.16 -45.01 -10.21
N GLU A 343 41.37 -45.01 -11.28
CA GLU A 343 41.61 -45.74 -12.51
C GLU A 343 42.77 -45.18 -13.35
N HIS A 344 43.06 -43.87 -13.24
CA HIS A 344 44.15 -43.20 -14.00
C HIS A 344 45.42 -43.01 -13.15
N LYS A 345 45.52 -43.59 -11.96
CA LYS A 345 46.80 -43.63 -11.23
C LYS A 345 47.86 -44.30 -12.13
N PRO A 346 48.98 -43.62 -12.46
CA PRO A 346 50.01 -44.23 -13.24
C PRO A 346 50.52 -45.43 -12.49
N ILE A 347 50.48 -46.60 -13.17
CA ILE A 347 51.10 -47.84 -12.70
C ILE A 347 52.61 -47.60 -12.78
N TYR A 348 53.21 -47.13 -11.68
CA TYR A 348 54.69 -47.22 -11.59
C TYR A 348 55.06 -48.68 -11.43
N VAL A 349 55.37 -49.28 -12.56
CA VAL A 349 56.08 -50.59 -12.56
C VAL A 349 57.47 -50.28 -12.02
N MET A 350 57.83 -50.91 -10.86
CA MET A 350 59.18 -50.93 -10.34
C MET A 350 60.10 -51.79 -11.23
#